data_fc3588444663e214f41615c4dcbd58bb
#
_entry.id   fc3588444663e214f41615c4dcbd58bb
#
_cell.length_a   1.000
_cell.length_b   1.000
_cell.length_c   1.000
_cell.angle_alpha   90.00
_cell.angle_beta   90.00
_cell.angle_gamma   90.00
#
_symmetry.space_group_name_H-M   'P 1'
#
loop_
_entity.id
_entity.type
_entity.pdbx_description
1 polymer ?
#
loop_
_entity_poly.entity_id
_entity_poly.type
_entity_poly.pdbx_seq_one_letter_code
_entity_poly.pdbx_strand_id
1 'polypeptide(L)'
;MSLEEAQRTIRALGLCSGGLDSMLSALVLRDQGVHVEWINFETPFFSAAKARQAARATGVPLHVLEITDDYLAMLTAPRAGYGKNMNPCMDCHALMFRKAGEYMRAHGFDFLFSGEVLGQRPMSQTASSLRYVAKHSGFADAILRPLSALRLPETPMEQQGLVDRTRLLDLSGRSRKPQIALAAHYGITEYPAPAGGCLLTDRGYSRRLKDLMDHDAALLPGALHLLQHGRHMRLGPATKIIVGRTQQDNEQLARLYDPQQDLLLKTTGRPGPTVIMPGGGPREMVYLAAAICAGYSKAPETSTTAVQVTGAGRDDTISVLPVLPNEARRFLIT
;
A
#
# COMPACT_ATOMS: atom_id res chain seq x y z
N MET A 1 1.65 -35.39 45.21
CA MET A 1 0.59 -34.80 44.35
C MET A 1 1.23 -33.63 43.64
N SER A 2 1.86 -33.86 42.50
CA SER A 2 2.35 -32.82 41.59
C SER A 2 1.48 -32.91 40.35
N LEU A 3 0.43 -32.11 40.34
CA LEU A 3 -0.21 -31.77 39.08
C LEU A 3 0.77 -30.87 38.33
N GLU A 4 1.34 -31.39 37.25
CA GLU A 4 1.99 -30.57 36.23
C GLU A 4 0.97 -29.47 35.88
N GLU A 5 1.23 -28.22 36.31
CA GLU A 5 0.60 -27.06 35.74
C GLU A 5 0.96 -27.09 34.27
N ALA A 6 0.02 -27.46 33.43
CA ALA A 6 0.16 -27.41 31.98
C ALA A 6 0.55 -25.96 31.65
N GLN A 7 1.83 -25.76 31.38
CA GLN A 7 2.40 -24.43 31.11
C GLN A 7 1.66 -23.85 29.92
N ARG A 8 0.79 -22.86 30.17
CA ARG A 8 -0.03 -22.23 29.14
C ARG A 8 0.87 -21.75 28.00
N THR A 9 0.61 -22.19 26.79
CA THR A 9 1.34 -21.72 25.60
C THR A 9 1.12 -20.23 25.42
N ILE A 10 2.19 -19.45 25.48
CA ILE A 10 2.18 -18.02 25.20
C ILE A 10 1.98 -17.80 23.70
N ARG A 11 1.01 -16.97 23.33
CA ARG A 11 0.61 -16.70 21.95
C ARG A 11 0.86 -15.25 21.58
N ALA A 12 1.62 -15.00 20.52
CA ALA A 12 1.92 -13.65 20.05
C ALA A 12 1.46 -13.43 18.61
N LEU A 13 0.90 -12.25 18.34
CA LEU A 13 0.42 -11.84 17.02
C LEU A 13 1.35 -10.77 16.44
N GLY A 14 2.03 -11.07 15.32
CA GLY A 14 3.00 -10.16 14.71
C GLY A 14 2.46 -9.40 13.50
N LEU A 15 2.76 -8.10 13.42
CA LEU A 15 2.54 -7.36 12.18
C LEU A 15 3.58 -7.81 11.13
N CYS A 16 3.09 -8.42 10.05
CA CYS A 16 3.94 -8.94 8.99
C CYS A 16 3.88 -8.09 7.72
N SER A 17 4.95 -7.39 7.41
CA SER A 17 5.11 -6.71 6.11
C SER A 17 5.62 -7.64 5.00
N GLY A 18 5.98 -8.87 5.33
CA GLY A 18 6.68 -9.81 4.45
C GLY A 18 8.16 -9.48 4.21
N GLY A 19 8.70 -8.48 4.91
CA GLY A 19 10.13 -8.15 4.87
C GLY A 19 10.95 -9.00 5.83
N LEU A 20 12.29 -9.00 5.64
CA LEU A 20 13.22 -9.77 6.45
C LEU A 20 13.03 -9.54 7.96
N ASP A 21 12.90 -8.28 8.38
CA ASP A 21 12.79 -7.94 9.80
C ASP A 21 11.53 -8.55 10.46
N SER A 22 10.40 -8.61 9.74
CA SER A 22 9.19 -9.28 10.25
C SER A 22 9.35 -10.79 10.34
N MET A 23 10.11 -11.42 9.43
CA MET A 23 10.43 -12.85 9.50
C MET A 23 11.33 -13.14 10.71
N LEU A 24 12.41 -12.38 10.87
CA LEU A 24 13.36 -12.56 11.97
C LEU A 24 12.73 -12.34 13.34
N SER A 25 11.87 -11.33 13.49
CA SER A 25 11.18 -11.07 14.77
C SER A 25 10.32 -12.24 15.23
N ALA A 26 9.66 -12.93 14.30
CA ALA A 26 8.88 -14.12 14.59
C ALA A 26 9.76 -15.30 15.01
N LEU A 27 10.89 -15.50 14.31
CA LEU A 27 11.79 -16.63 14.62
C LEU A 27 12.48 -16.46 15.97
N VAL A 28 12.91 -15.24 16.32
CA VAL A 28 13.48 -14.93 17.65
C VAL A 28 12.49 -15.26 18.79
N LEU A 29 11.21 -15.02 18.59
CA LEU A 29 10.18 -15.39 19.57
C LEU A 29 9.90 -16.91 19.59
N ARG A 30 9.87 -17.55 18.42
CA ARG A 30 9.71 -19.02 18.34
C ARG A 30 10.82 -19.77 19.05
N ASP A 31 12.05 -19.29 18.99
CA ASP A 31 13.19 -19.88 19.72
C ASP A 31 12.98 -19.85 21.24
N GLN A 32 12.14 -18.95 21.75
CA GLN A 32 11.77 -18.89 23.16
C GLN A 32 10.55 -19.76 23.50
N GLY A 33 9.99 -20.49 22.53
CA GLY A 33 8.79 -21.33 22.74
C GLY A 33 7.47 -20.57 22.63
N VAL A 34 7.50 -19.31 22.18
CA VAL A 34 6.29 -18.53 21.92
C VAL A 34 5.60 -19.03 20.67
N HIS A 35 4.32 -19.31 20.75
CA HIS A 35 3.49 -19.58 19.58
C HIS A 35 3.20 -18.28 18.84
N VAL A 36 3.73 -18.14 17.63
CA VAL A 36 3.61 -16.92 16.83
C VAL A 36 2.70 -17.11 15.64
N GLU A 37 1.84 -16.15 15.41
CA GLU A 37 1.04 -16.01 14.20
C GLU A 37 1.21 -14.59 13.65
N TRP A 38 0.93 -14.40 12.38
CA TRP A 38 1.01 -13.09 11.74
C TRP A 38 -0.33 -12.52 11.34
N ILE A 39 -0.41 -11.21 11.38
CA ILE A 39 -1.48 -10.43 10.77
C ILE A 39 -0.89 -9.47 9.73
N ASN A 40 -1.55 -9.36 8.59
CA ASN A 40 -1.28 -8.37 7.55
C ASN A 40 -2.58 -7.71 7.12
N PHE A 41 -2.48 -6.53 6.55
CA PHE A 41 -3.62 -5.75 6.09
C PHE A 41 -3.53 -5.50 4.59
N GLU A 42 -4.69 -5.49 3.93
CA GLU A 42 -4.81 -5.12 2.51
C GLU A 42 -5.65 -3.85 2.35
N THR A 43 -5.28 -3.04 1.38
CA THR A 43 -5.98 -1.83 0.92
C THR A 43 -5.64 -1.61 -0.55
N PRO A 44 -6.27 -0.69 -1.29
CA PRO A 44 -5.83 -0.31 -2.63
C PRO A 44 -4.38 0.20 -2.74
N PHE A 45 -3.70 0.52 -1.62
CA PHE A 45 -2.34 1.07 -1.59
C PHE A 45 -1.25 0.03 -1.33
N PHE A 46 -1.58 -1.11 -0.74
CA PHE A 46 -0.66 -2.20 -0.45
C PHE A 46 -1.40 -3.53 -0.29
N SER A 47 -0.72 -4.62 -0.61
CA SER A 47 -1.28 -5.98 -0.59
C SER A 47 -0.50 -6.91 0.33
N ALA A 48 -1.10 -8.05 0.68
CA ALA A 48 -0.49 -9.10 1.48
C ALA A 48 0.43 -10.06 0.68
N ALA A 49 0.70 -9.81 -0.59
CA ALA A 49 1.45 -10.75 -1.44
C ALA A 49 2.82 -11.14 -0.82
N LYS A 50 3.58 -10.16 -0.33
CA LYS A 50 4.89 -10.40 0.35
C LYS A 50 4.72 -11.13 1.68
N ALA A 51 3.67 -10.80 2.46
CA ALA A 51 3.39 -11.48 3.72
C ALA A 51 3.00 -12.95 3.49
N ARG A 52 2.22 -13.24 2.45
CA ARG A 52 1.90 -14.62 2.04
C ARG A 52 3.15 -15.41 1.62
N GLN A 53 4.11 -14.77 0.93
CA GLN A 53 5.39 -15.39 0.59
C GLN A 53 6.21 -15.69 1.85
N ALA A 54 6.34 -14.73 2.77
CA ALA A 54 7.03 -14.92 4.03
C ALA A 54 6.40 -16.03 4.89
N ALA A 55 5.08 -16.09 4.94
CA ALA A 55 4.34 -17.14 5.66
C ALA A 55 4.68 -18.54 5.12
N ARG A 56 4.71 -18.70 3.79
CA ARG A 56 5.14 -19.97 3.18
C ARG A 56 6.59 -20.33 3.49
N ALA A 57 7.48 -19.34 3.46
CA ALA A 57 8.91 -19.57 3.71
C ALA A 57 9.23 -19.94 5.16
N THR A 58 8.47 -19.45 6.14
CA THR A 58 8.75 -19.64 7.57
C THR A 58 7.80 -20.61 8.27
N GLY A 59 6.71 -21.01 7.62
CA GLY A 59 5.67 -21.84 8.23
C GLY A 59 4.86 -21.11 9.33
N VAL A 60 4.95 -19.78 9.42
CA VAL A 60 4.16 -19.00 10.39
C VAL A 60 2.75 -18.76 9.82
N PRO A 61 1.68 -19.09 10.56
CA PRO A 61 0.31 -18.82 10.13
C PRO A 61 0.07 -17.32 9.90
N LEU A 62 -0.72 -16.98 8.87
CA LEU A 62 -0.96 -15.59 8.46
C LEU A 62 -2.45 -15.31 8.34
N HIS A 63 -2.91 -14.31 9.07
CA HIS A 63 -4.23 -13.70 8.92
C HIS A 63 -4.12 -12.46 8.04
N VAL A 64 -5.06 -12.29 7.11
CA VAL A 64 -5.11 -11.11 6.24
C VAL A 64 -6.47 -10.46 6.38
N LEU A 65 -6.48 -9.19 6.76
CA LEU A 65 -7.68 -8.39 6.92
C LEU A 65 -7.69 -7.22 5.92
N GLU A 66 -8.84 -6.99 5.34
CA GLU A 66 -9.12 -5.82 4.53
C GLU A 66 -9.52 -4.66 5.45
N ILE A 67 -8.90 -3.48 5.30
CA ILE A 67 -9.13 -2.30 6.15
C ILE A 67 -9.29 -1.00 5.33
N THR A 68 -9.78 -1.08 4.11
CA THR A 68 -9.87 0.08 3.19
C THR A 68 -10.64 1.23 3.81
N ASP A 69 -11.83 1.00 4.38
CA ASP A 69 -12.66 2.07 4.92
C ASP A 69 -11.97 2.79 6.09
N ASP A 70 -11.45 2.03 7.05
CA ASP A 70 -10.69 2.60 8.18
C ASP A 70 -9.43 3.35 7.70
N TYR A 71 -8.78 2.80 6.66
CA TYR A 71 -7.58 3.39 6.09
C TYR A 71 -7.87 4.70 5.36
N LEU A 72 -8.94 4.76 4.56
CA LEU A 72 -9.38 5.97 3.87
C LEU A 72 -9.81 7.06 4.84
N ALA A 73 -10.53 6.71 5.89
CA ALA A 73 -10.90 7.65 6.96
C ALA A 73 -9.65 8.25 7.64
N MET A 74 -8.61 7.46 7.90
CA MET A 74 -7.34 7.95 8.42
C MET A 74 -6.57 8.77 7.38
N LEU A 75 -6.55 8.34 6.10
CA LEU A 75 -5.79 8.97 5.03
C LEU A 75 -6.28 10.38 4.72
N THR A 76 -7.59 10.64 4.83
CA THR A 76 -8.17 11.97 4.56
C THR A 76 -7.84 13.01 5.63
N ALA A 77 -7.57 12.60 6.87
CA ALA A 77 -7.26 13.48 7.99
C ALA A 77 -6.22 12.87 8.95
N PRO A 78 -4.99 12.62 8.50
CA PRO A 78 -3.97 12.02 9.34
C PRO A 78 -3.50 12.98 10.44
N ARG A 79 -3.44 12.50 11.69
CA ARG A 79 -3.06 13.31 12.86
C ARG A 79 -1.62 13.80 12.81
N ALA A 80 -0.70 12.96 12.35
CA ALA A 80 0.71 13.29 12.20
C ALA A 80 1.02 13.97 10.86
N GLY A 81 0.00 14.14 10.01
CA GLY A 81 0.17 14.63 8.65
C GLY A 81 0.80 13.63 7.70
N TYR A 82 1.10 14.12 6.51
CA TYR A 82 1.75 13.33 5.46
C TYR A 82 3.27 13.45 5.56
N GLY A 83 3.97 12.43 5.08
CA GLY A 83 5.41 12.49 4.87
C GLY A 83 5.79 13.31 3.63
N LYS A 84 6.88 12.93 2.97
CA LYS A 84 7.36 13.64 1.76
C LYS A 84 6.33 13.64 0.62
N ASN A 85 5.51 12.59 0.56
CA ASN A 85 4.42 12.40 -0.40
C ASN A 85 3.09 12.26 0.39
N MET A 86 2.08 11.58 -0.18
CA MET A 86 0.80 11.36 0.51
C MET A 86 0.83 10.19 1.52
N ASN A 87 1.99 9.85 2.07
CA ASN A 87 2.21 8.71 2.95
C ASN A 87 2.10 9.09 4.45
N PRO A 88 0.99 8.78 5.16
CA PRO A 88 0.80 9.06 6.58
C PRO A 88 1.40 7.95 7.45
N CYS A 89 2.71 7.67 7.31
CA CYS A 89 3.34 6.45 7.83
C CYS A 89 3.11 6.22 9.34
N MET A 90 3.17 7.25 10.17
CA MET A 90 2.96 7.10 11.61
C MET A 90 1.53 6.72 11.95
N ASP A 91 0.55 7.40 11.34
CA ASP A 91 -0.87 7.10 11.56
C ASP A 91 -1.27 5.76 10.94
N CYS A 92 -0.67 5.42 9.78
CA CYS A 92 -0.82 4.10 9.16
C CYS A 92 -0.37 2.97 10.09
N HIS A 93 0.82 3.06 10.68
CA HIS A 93 1.31 2.06 11.63
C HIS A 93 0.45 2.03 12.91
N ALA A 94 0.03 3.18 13.43
CA ALA A 94 -0.86 3.24 14.59
C ALA A 94 -2.21 2.56 14.30
N LEU A 95 -2.79 2.78 13.11
CA LEU A 95 -4.01 2.09 12.67
C LEU A 95 -3.80 0.58 12.57
N MET A 96 -2.70 0.12 11.95
CA MET A 96 -2.39 -1.30 11.83
C MET A 96 -2.23 -1.96 13.19
N PHE A 97 -1.51 -1.34 14.14
CA PHE A 97 -1.39 -1.86 15.51
C PHE A 97 -2.71 -1.85 16.25
N ARG A 98 -3.57 -0.85 16.06
CA ARG A 98 -4.91 -0.82 16.64
C ARG A 98 -5.74 -2.00 16.13
N LYS A 99 -5.82 -2.21 14.83
CA LYS A 99 -6.55 -3.34 14.23
C LYS A 99 -5.98 -4.70 14.65
N ALA A 100 -4.65 -4.80 14.72
CA ALA A 100 -4.00 -6.00 15.25
C ALA A 100 -4.32 -6.23 16.74
N GLY A 101 -4.38 -5.18 17.53
CA GLY A 101 -4.73 -5.26 18.97
C GLY A 101 -6.20 -5.64 19.19
N GLU A 102 -7.11 -5.13 18.38
CA GLU A 102 -8.51 -5.56 18.36
C GLU A 102 -8.61 -7.06 18.02
N TYR A 103 -7.89 -7.50 16.98
CA TYR A 103 -7.83 -8.92 16.59
C TYR A 103 -7.20 -9.79 17.70
N MET A 104 -6.08 -9.35 18.27
CA MET A 104 -5.38 -10.00 19.38
C MET A 104 -6.33 -10.32 20.53
N ARG A 105 -7.09 -9.32 21.00
CA ARG A 105 -8.07 -9.49 22.09
C ARG A 105 -9.20 -10.45 21.74
N ALA A 106 -9.73 -10.34 20.52
CA ALA A 106 -10.84 -11.19 20.06
C ALA A 106 -10.44 -12.67 19.92
N HIS A 107 -9.15 -12.96 19.69
CA HIS A 107 -8.65 -14.32 19.41
C HIS A 107 -7.74 -14.88 20.53
N GLY A 108 -7.61 -14.18 21.65
CA GLY A 108 -6.91 -14.66 22.83
C GLY A 108 -5.39 -14.78 22.65
N PHE A 109 -4.78 -13.85 21.92
CA PHE A 109 -3.32 -13.68 21.92
C PHE A 109 -2.89 -12.85 23.14
N ASP A 110 -1.69 -13.09 23.65
CA ASP A 110 -1.18 -12.44 24.85
C ASP A 110 -0.58 -11.07 24.54
N PHE A 111 0.10 -10.91 23.39
CA PHE A 111 0.71 -9.65 23.00
C PHE A 111 0.92 -9.53 21.49
N LEU A 112 1.24 -8.29 21.06
CA LEU A 112 1.62 -7.94 19.71
C LEU A 112 3.14 -7.86 19.57
N PHE A 113 3.66 -8.18 18.38
CA PHE A 113 5.07 -7.89 18.05
C PHE A 113 5.25 -7.34 16.64
N SER A 114 6.39 -6.73 16.38
CA SER A 114 6.76 -6.28 15.03
C SER A 114 8.26 -6.38 14.78
N GLY A 115 8.63 -6.45 13.51
CA GLY A 115 10.01 -6.36 13.05
C GLY A 115 10.55 -4.94 12.94
N GLU A 116 9.98 -3.95 13.63
CA GLU A 116 10.49 -2.58 13.63
C GLU A 116 11.84 -2.52 14.33
N VAL A 117 12.85 -1.93 13.65
CA VAL A 117 14.22 -1.76 14.20
C VAL A 117 14.47 -0.28 14.46
N LEU A 118 14.90 0.04 15.67
CA LEU A 118 15.19 1.42 16.12
C LEU A 118 16.21 2.09 15.20
N GLY A 119 15.82 3.27 14.64
CA GLY A 119 16.70 4.06 13.77
C GLY A 119 16.87 3.54 12.34
N GLN A 120 16.24 2.44 11.95
CA GLN A 120 16.39 1.89 10.60
C GLN A 120 15.68 2.74 9.55
N ARG A 121 14.50 3.27 9.86
CA ARG A 121 13.76 4.18 8.98
C ARG A 121 13.67 5.58 9.62
N PRO A 122 14.22 6.63 8.97
CA PRO A 122 14.37 7.94 9.60
C PRO A 122 13.06 8.60 10.02
N MET A 123 11.95 8.29 9.33
CA MET A 123 10.67 8.94 9.59
C MET A 123 9.73 8.13 10.51
N SER A 124 9.80 6.81 10.49
CA SER A 124 8.82 5.95 11.17
C SER A 124 9.40 5.06 12.27
N GLN A 125 10.73 4.93 12.37
CA GLN A 125 11.39 4.05 13.35
C GLN A 125 12.38 4.80 14.25
N THR A 126 12.21 6.11 14.44
CA THR A 126 12.89 6.83 15.53
C THR A 126 12.23 6.49 16.87
N ALA A 127 12.92 6.70 17.99
CA ALA A 127 12.35 6.46 19.32
C ALA A 127 11.04 7.25 19.54
N SER A 128 10.95 8.48 19.03
CA SER A 128 9.73 9.29 19.10
C SER A 128 8.61 8.74 18.23
N SER A 129 8.92 8.30 17.01
CA SER A 129 7.92 7.71 16.10
C SER A 129 7.37 6.39 16.65
N LEU A 130 8.24 5.52 17.18
CA LEU A 130 7.81 4.26 17.79
C LEU A 130 6.90 4.49 19.01
N ARG A 131 7.19 5.50 19.84
CA ARG A 131 6.32 5.91 20.97
C ARG A 131 5.00 6.49 20.48
N TYR A 132 5.03 7.34 19.44
CA TYR A 132 3.81 7.88 18.83
C TYR A 132 2.88 6.76 18.35
N VAL A 133 3.42 5.83 17.57
CA VAL A 133 2.68 4.68 17.04
C VAL A 133 2.07 3.85 18.16
N ALA A 134 2.85 3.48 19.18
CA ALA A 134 2.38 2.72 20.33
C ALA A 134 1.25 3.45 21.06
N LYS A 135 1.44 4.74 21.39
CA LYS A 135 0.43 5.56 22.07
C LYS A 135 -0.89 5.63 21.28
N HIS A 136 -0.79 5.93 19.96
CA HIS A 136 -1.98 6.16 19.13
C HIS A 136 -2.63 4.87 18.60
N SER A 137 -2.00 3.71 18.79
CA SER A 137 -2.64 2.42 18.57
C SER A 137 -3.67 2.06 19.66
N GLY A 138 -3.52 2.59 20.88
CA GLY A 138 -4.29 2.19 22.05
C GLY A 138 -3.82 0.88 22.70
N PHE A 139 -2.68 0.33 22.24
CA PHE A 139 -2.11 -0.95 22.71
C PHE A 139 -0.64 -0.82 23.10
N ALA A 140 -0.22 0.34 23.61
CA ALA A 140 1.18 0.64 23.89
C ALA A 140 1.87 -0.43 24.75
N ASP A 141 1.17 -0.93 25.77
CA ASP A 141 1.67 -1.89 26.74
C ASP A 141 1.66 -3.34 26.21
N ALA A 142 1.16 -3.56 25.01
CA ALA A 142 1.07 -4.88 24.40
C ALA A 142 2.02 -5.05 23.18
N ILE A 143 2.86 -4.06 22.87
CA ILE A 143 3.70 -4.09 21.66
C ILE A 143 5.16 -4.39 22.01
N LEU A 144 5.68 -5.53 21.55
CA LEU A 144 7.08 -5.91 21.65
C LEU A 144 7.81 -5.73 20.31
N ARG A 145 9.07 -5.32 20.36
CA ARG A 145 9.96 -5.20 19.20
C ARG A 145 11.20 -6.06 19.38
N PRO A 146 11.12 -7.37 19.14
CA PRO A 146 12.13 -8.34 19.51
C PRO A 146 13.54 -8.03 19.01
N LEU A 147 13.63 -7.42 17.80
CA LEU A 147 14.92 -7.10 17.19
C LEU A 147 15.63 -5.90 17.83
N SER A 148 14.92 -5.03 18.55
CA SER A 148 15.48 -3.82 19.17
C SER A 148 15.17 -3.73 20.67
N ALA A 149 14.65 -4.78 21.28
CA ALA A 149 14.14 -4.74 22.66
C ALA A 149 15.19 -4.23 23.65
N LEU A 150 16.45 -4.67 23.53
CA LEU A 150 17.54 -4.25 24.42
C LEU A 150 17.94 -2.75 24.25
N ARG A 151 17.46 -2.07 23.21
CA ARG A 151 17.64 -0.63 22.97
C ARG A 151 16.38 0.20 23.34
N LEU A 152 15.33 -0.46 23.76
CA LEU A 152 14.06 0.15 24.12
C LEU A 152 13.74 -0.10 25.60
N PRO A 153 12.84 0.71 26.19
CA PRO A 153 12.35 0.43 27.54
C PRO A 153 11.75 -0.97 27.63
N GLU A 154 11.92 -1.59 28.80
CA GLU A 154 11.34 -2.89 29.09
C GLU A 154 9.82 -2.83 29.02
N THR A 155 9.22 -3.84 28.43
CA THR A 155 7.77 -3.94 28.22
C THR A 155 7.11 -4.79 29.31
N PRO A 156 5.80 -4.68 29.53
CA PRO A 156 5.09 -5.54 30.47
C PRO A 156 5.26 -7.03 30.18
N MET A 157 5.37 -7.44 28.92
CA MET A 157 5.59 -8.84 28.55
C MET A 157 6.93 -9.39 29.06
N GLU A 158 7.97 -8.57 29.01
CA GLU A 158 9.30 -8.89 29.53
C GLU A 158 9.27 -8.95 31.07
N GLN A 159 8.62 -7.97 31.74
CA GLN A 159 8.48 -7.90 33.19
C GLN A 159 7.67 -9.06 33.77
N GLN A 160 6.66 -9.54 33.04
CA GLN A 160 5.82 -10.68 33.42
C GLN A 160 6.45 -12.04 33.07
N GLY A 161 7.61 -12.05 32.43
CA GLY A 161 8.29 -13.30 32.05
C GLY A 161 7.61 -14.04 30.90
N LEU A 162 6.75 -13.38 30.12
CA LEU A 162 6.17 -13.98 28.89
C LEU A 162 7.25 -14.18 27.82
N VAL A 163 8.31 -13.38 27.85
CA VAL A 163 9.50 -13.49 27.03
C VAL A 163 10.74 -13.25 27.88
N ASP A 164 11.81 -13.96 27.59
CA ASP A 164 13.13 -13.74 28.21
C ASP A 164 13.84 -12.59 27.46
N ARG A 165 13.95 -11.44 28.13
CA ARG A 165 14.61 -10.26 27.59
C ARG A 165 16.07 -10.53 27.18
N THR A 166 16.80 -11.38 27.88
CA THR A 166 18.20 -11.68 27.59
C THR A 166 18.41 -12.38 26.24
N ARG A 167 17.35 -12.98 25.72
CA ARG A 167 17.31 -13.65 24.41
C ARG A 167 16.74 -12.78 23.30
N LEU A 168 16.38 -11.51 23.61
CA LEU A 168 15.99 -10.51 22.62
C LEU A 168 17.21 -9.75 22.11
N LEU A 169 17.02 -8.93 21.04
CA LEU A 169 18.15 -8.34 20.33
C LEU A 169 18.29 -6.82 20.58
N ASP A 170 19.49 -6.31 20.26
CA ASP A 170 19.86 -4.89 20.40
C ASP A 170 20.05 -4.18 19.05
N LEU A 171 19.43 -4.67 17.98
CA LEU A 171 19.60 -4.13 16.64
C LEU A 171 19.14 -2.67 16.56
N SER A 172 19.94 -1.84 15.89
CA SER A 172 19.62 -0.43 15.68
C SER A 172 20.34 0.14 14.46
N GLY A 173 19.82 1.26 13.93
CA GLY A 173 20.40 1.97 12.81
C GLY A 173 20.07 1.36 11.45
N ARG A 174 20.70 1.90 10.39
CA ARG A 174 20.35 1.58 8.99
C ARG A 174 21.05 0.35 8.41
N SER A 175 22.10 -0.12 9.07
CA SER A 175 22.83 -1.29 8.59
C SER A 175 21.98 -2.55 8.71
N ARG A 176 21.91 -3.34 7.65
CA ARG A 176 21.20 -4.63 7.63
C ARG A 176 22.16 -5.83 7.78
N LYS A 177 23.43 -5.58 7.98
CA LYS A 177 24.42 -6.68 8.16
C LYS A 177 24.03 -7.64 9.27
N PRO A 178 23.62 -7.18 10.47
CA PRO A 178 23.19 -8.09 11.54
C PRO A 178 21.95 -8.92 11.14
N GLN A 179 20.96 -8.30 10.48
CA GLN A 179 19.77 -9.02 10.02
C GLN A 179 20.11 -10.08 8.96
N ILE A 180 21.03 -9.78 8.04
CA ILE A 180 21.49 -10.74 7.02
C ILE A 180 22.21 -11.91 7.67
N ALA A 181 23.08 -11.65 8.66
CA ALA A 181 23.74 -12.70 9.42
C ALA A 181 22.73 -13.58 10.19
N LEU A 182 21.74 -12.95 10.82
CA LEU A 182 20.68 -13.66 11.52
C LEU A 182 19.78 -14.47 10.55
N ALA A 183 19.52 -13.96 9.34
CA ALA A 183 18.82 -14.71 8.30
C ALA A 183 19.57 -15.98 7.90
N ALA A 184 20.90 -15.89 7.74
CA ALA A 184 21.75 -17.05 7.45
C ALA A 184 21.71 -18.08 8.59
N HIS A 185 21.72 -17.63 9.86
CA HIS A 185 21.55 -18.50 11.04
C HIS A 185 20.23 -19.28 11.00
N TYR A 186 19.13 -18.64 10.60
CA TYR A 186 17.81 -19.28 10.46
C TYR A 186 17.60 -20.00 9.12
N GLY A 187 18.60 -20.07 8.26
CA GLY A 187 18.47 -20.67 6.92
C GLY A 187 17.53 -19.94 5.97
N ILE A 188 17.24 -18.65 6.23
CA ILE A 188 16.42 -17.83 5.34
C ILE A 188 17.29 -17.31 4.20
N THR A 189 17.10 -17.86 3.02
CA THR A 189 17.83 -17.47 1.79
C THR A 189 17.03 -16.54 0.89
N GLU A 190 15.69 -16.57 0.99
CA GLU A 190 14.79 -15.78 0.16
C GLU A 190 14.01 -14.76 0.99
N TYR A 191 14.27 -13.49 0.73
CA TYR A 191 13.52 -12.37 1.30
C TYR A 191 13.54 -11.16 0.35
N PRO A 192 12.49 -10.32 0.35
CA PRO A 192 12.42 -9.20 -0.57
C PRO A 192 13.50 -8.15 -0.28
N ALA A 193 13.95 -7.49 -1.35
CA ALA A 193 14.85 -6.34 -1.22
C ALA A 193 14.24 -5.28 -0.28
N PRO A 194 15.10 -4.54 0.46
CA PRO A 194 14.62 -3.47 1.31
C PRO A 194 14.01 -2.39 0.43
N ALA A 195 12.78 -2.15 0.53
CA ALA A 195 12.09 -0.92 0.16
C ALA A 195 10.60 -1.11 -0.08
N GLY A 196 9.94 0.01 -0.01
CA GLY A 196 8.62 0.40 -0.45
C GLY A 196 7.69 -0.70 -0.99
N GLY A 197 6.56 -0.84 -0.39
CA GLY A 197 5.47 -1.61 -0.96
C GLY A 197 4.20 -0.78 -0.97
N CYS A 198 4.27 0.45 -0.44
CA CYS A 198 3.15 1.35 -0.35
C CYS A 198 3.19 2.35 -1.51
N LEU A 199 2.14 2.38 -2.32
CA LEU A 199 1.97 3.31 -3.45
C LEU A 199 2.04 4.78 -3.02
N LEU A 200 1.63 5.10 -1.79
CA LEU A 200 1.66 6.46 -1.23
C LEU A 200 3.07 7.02 -1.07
N THR A 201 4.11 6.21 -1.20
CA THR A 201 5.50 6.68 -1.23
C THR A 201 5.99 7.02 -2.64
N ASP A 202 5.26 6.62 -3.68
CA ASP A 202 5.54 7.01 -5.06
C ASP A 202 5.06 8.43 -5.34
N ARG A 203 5.94 9.25 -5.90
CA ARG A 203 5.66 10.67 -6.18
C ARG A 203 4.54 10.86 -7.20
N GLY A 204 4.55 10.06 -8.27
CA GLY A 204 3.57 10.16 -9.33
C GLY A 204 2.18 9.71 -8.86
N TYR A 205 2.12 8.59 -8.14
CA TYR A 205 0.90 8.11 -7.53
C TYR A 205 0.31 9.13 -6.54
N SER A 206 1.15 9.67 -5.66
CA SER A 206 0.74 10.65 -4.64
C SER A 206 0.15 11.92 -5.25
N ARG A 207 0.71 12.42 -6.35
CA ARG A 207 0.16 13.59 -7.05
C ARG A 207 -1.20 13.30 -7.67
N ARG A 208 -1.36 12.12 -8.28
CA ARG A 208 -2.64 11.67 -8.84
C ARG A 208 -3.70 11.46 -7.76
N LEU A 209 -3.28 10.94 -6.60
CA LEU A 209 -4.16 10.79 -5.43
C LEU A 209 -4.57 12.15 -4.88
N LYS A 210 -3.62 13.09 -4.76
CA LYS A 210 -3.93 14.45 -4.32
C LYS A 210 -4.93 15.13 -5.25
N ASP A 211 -4.71 15.05 -6.56
CA ASP A 211 -5.66 15.54 -7.57
C ASP A 211 -7.04 14.91 -7.43
N LEU A 212 -7.11 13.60 -7.16
CA LEU A 212 -8.37 12.91 -6.90
C LEU A 212 -9.07 13.48 -5.65
N MET A 213 -8.35 13.62 -4.55
CA MET A 213 -8.89 14.15 -3.28
C MET A 213 -9.33 15.62 -3.39
N ASP A 214 -8.66 16.41 -4.21
CA ASP A 214 -8.98 17.84 -4.40
C ASP A 214 -10.24 18.04 -5.27
N HIS A 215 -10.65 17.05 -6.09
CA HIS A 215 -11.72 17.21 -7.07
C HIS A 215 -12.91 16.25 -6.90
N ASP A 216 -12.71 15.11 -6.26
CA ASP A 216 -13.77 14.09 -6.14
C ASP A 216 -14.28 13.99 -4.71
N ALA A 217 -15.61 13.91 -4.56
CA ALA A 217 -16.26 13.88 -3.25
C ALA A 217 -16.02 12.58 -2.48
N ALA A 218 -15.70 11.48 -3.16
CA ALA A 218 -15.48 10.17 -2.55
C ALA A 218 -14.30 9.43 -3.16
N LEU A 219 -13.47 8.82 -2.32
CA LEU A 219 -12.37 7.96 -2.73
C LEU A 219 -12.85 6.53 -2.95
N LEU A 220 -13.48 6.27 -4.09
CA LEU A 220 -13.95 4.94 -4.44
C LEU A 220 -12.77 3.99 -4.76
N PRO A 221 -12.81 2.72 -4.34
CA PRO A 221 -11.74 1.75 -4.62
C PRO A 221 -11.37 1.65 -6.10
N GLY A 222 -12.35 1.66 -7.00
CA GLY A 222 -12.12 1.64 -8.45
C GLY A 222 -11.28 2.83 -8.93
N ALA A 223 -11.59 4.05 -8.47
CA ALA A 223 -10.82 5.24 -8.79
C ALA A 223 -9.37 5.16 -8.27
N LEU A 224 -9.17 4.60 -7.08
CA LEU A 224 -7.83 4.40 -6.50
C LEU A 224 -6.99 3.39 -7.29
N HIS A 225 -7.60 2.31 -7.82
CA HIS A 225 -6.92 1.35 -8.69
C HIS A 225 -6.51 1.97 -10.01
N LEU A 226 -7.34 2.81 -10.60
CA LEU A 226 -7.03 3.55 -11.84
C LEU A 226 -5.76 4.42 -11.68
N LEU A 227 -5.47 4.96 -10.48
CA LEU A 227 -4.29 5.80 -10.24
C LEU A 227 -2.96 5.09 -10.50
N GLN A 228 -2.93 3.76 -10.56
CA GLN A 228 -1.71 2.98 -10.79
C GLN A 228 -1.30 2.96 -12.27
N HIS A 229 -2.22 3.23 -13.19
CA HIS A 229 -2.06 2.97 -14.61
C HIS A 229 -2.11 4.25 -15.45
N GLY A 230 -1.38 4.29 -16.54
CA GLY A 230 -1.47 5.34 -17.56
C GLY A 230 -0.90 6.71 -17.16
N ARG A 231 -1.15 7.67 -18.04
CA ARG A 231 -0.93 9.11 -17.84
C ARG A 231 -2.25 9.75 -17.43
N HIS A 232 -2.26 10.39 -16.30
CA HIS A 232 -3.43 11.11 -15.80
C HIS A 232 -3.38 12.55 -16.25
N MET A 233 -4.48 13.04 -16.80
CA MET A 233 -4.60 14.40 -17.31
C MET A 233 -5.90 15.03 -16.79
N ARG A 234 -5.82 16.25 -16.30
CA ARG A 234 -6.96 17.07 -15.87
C ARG A 234 -7.31 18.04 -17.00
N LEU A 235 -8.42 17.77 -17.69
CA LEU A 235 -8.90 18.60 -18.82
C LEU A 235 -9.70 19.80 -18.37
N GLY A 236 -10.34 19.70 -17.21
CA GLY A 236 -11.15 20.75 -16.59
C GLY A 236 -11.41 20.39 -15.11
N PRO A 237 -12.04 21.30 -14.33
CA PRO A 237 -12.27 21.07 -12.90
C PRO A 237 -12.95 19.75 -12.58
N ALA A 238 -13.96 19.36 -13.38
CA ALA A 238 -14.72 18.12 -13.20
C ALA A 238 -14.35 17.01 -14.19
N THR A 239 -13.31 17.20 -15.04
CA THR A 239 -13.04 16.26 -16.13
C THR A 239 -11.61 15.79 -16.10
N LYS A 240 -11.41 14.48 -15.97
CA LYS A 240 -10.12 13.79 -15.96
C LYS A 240 -10.11 12.71 -17.03
N ILE A 241 -8.93 12.47 -17.63
CA ILE A 241 -8.71 11.31 -18.48
C ILE A 241 -7.48 10.54 -18.05
N ILE A 242 -7.45 9.26 -18.40
CA ILE A 242 -6.33 8.36 -18.15
C ILE A 242 -5.94 7.73 -19.49
N VAL A 243 -4.72 7.99 -19.94
CA VAL A 243 -4.19 7.53 -21.24
C VAL A 243 -3.17 6.43 -21.01
N GLY A 244 -3.40 5.23 -21.53
CA GLY A 244 -2.48 4.10 -21.41
C GLY A 244 -1.12 4.40 -22.06
N ARG A 245 -0.03 3.95 -21.44
CA ARG A 245 1.37 4.14 -21.91
C ARG A 245 1.91 2.91 -22.61
N THR A 246 1.47 1.75 -22.14
CA THR A 246 1.93 0.43 -22.56
C THR A 246 0.75 -0.47 -22.84
N GLN A 247 0.99 -1.61 -23.47
CA GLN A 247 -0.05 -2.64 -23.65
C GLN A 247 -0.64 -3.08 -22.31
N GLN A 248 0.20 -3.26 -21.30
CA GLN A 248 -0.24 -3.62 -19.94
C GLN A 248 -1.15 -2.55 -19.32
N ASP A 249 -0.80 -1.25 -19.46
CA ASP A 249 -1.69 -0.16 -19.01
C ASP A 249 -3.04 -0.24 -19.74
N ASN A 250 -3.03 -0.43 -21.06
CA ASN A 250 -4.24 -0.51 -21.88
C ASN A 250 -5.18 -1.66 -21.41
N GLU A 251 -4.60 -2.82 -21.12
CA GLU A 251 -5.34 -3.97 -20.63
C GLU A 251 -5.92 -3.74 -19.22
N GLN A 252 -5.13 -3.14 -18.32
CA GLN A 252 -5.61 -2.82 -16.97
C GLN A 252 -6.70 -1.74 -16.99
N LEU A 253 -6.54 -0.69 -17.80
CA LEU A 253 -7.57 0.31 -17.98
C LEU A 253 -8.86 -0.29 -18.51
N ALA A 254 -8.78 -1.17 -19.53
CA ALA A 254 -9.96 -1.85 -20.07
C ALA A 254 -10.67 -2.76 -19.03
N ARG A 255 -9.93 -3.35 -18.08
CA ARG A 255 -10.50 -4.16 -16.98
C ARG A 255 -11.16 -3.31 -15.89
N LEU A 256 -10.61 -2.12 -15.63
CA LEU A 256 -11.08 -1.21 -14.58
C LEU A 256 -12.19 -0.26 -15.06
N TYR A 257 -12.49 -0.26 -16.35
CA TYR A 257 -13.52 0.55 -16.99
C TYR A 257 -14.92 0.14 -16.53
N ASP A 258 -15.69 1.09 -16.05
CA ASP A 258 -17.11 0.91 -15.75
C ASP A 258 -17.98 1.44 -16.90
N PRO A 259 -18.59 0.58 -17.73
CA PRO A 259 -19.37 1.02 -18.88
C PRO A 259 -20.65 1.79 -18.52
N GLN A 260 -21.09 1.79 -17.28
CA GLN A 260 -22.28 2.54 -16.84
C GLN A 260 -21.94 4.00 -16.51
N GLN A 261 -20.73 4.29 -16.08
CA GLN A 261 -20.32 5.61 -15.60
C GLN A 261 -19.25 6.26 -16.47
N ASP A 262 -18.31 5.46 -17.00
CA ASP A 262 -17.12 5.97 -17.68
C ASP A 262 -17.32 6.01 -19.19
N LEU A 263 -16.47 6.82 -19.88
CA LEU A 263 -16.26 6.71 -21.30
C LEU A 263 -14.93 6.06 -21.62
N LEU A 264 -14.95 5.11 -22.56
CA LEU A 264 -13.78 4.46 -23.13
C LEU A 264 -13.56 4.98 -24.54
N LEU A 265 -12.35 5.48 -24.83
CA LEU A 265 -12.00 6.02 -26.14
C LEU A 265 -10.84 5.19 -26.75
N LYS A 266 -11.00 4.81 -28.02
CA LYS A 266 -9.98 4.08 -28.80
C LYS A 266 -9.96 4.54 -30.24
N THR A 267 -8.77 4.67 -30.84
CA THR A 267 -8.68 4.92 -32.30
C THR A 267 -9.15 3.71 -33.10
N THR A 268 -9.89 3.95 -34.17
CA THR A 268 -10.33 2.90 -35.11
C THR A 268 -9.31 2.73 -36.25
N GLY A 269 -9.14 1.50 -36.70
CA GLY A 269 -8.30 1.18 -37.86
C GLY A 269 -6.78 1.32 -37.66
N ARG A 270 -6.32 1.65 -36.44
CA ARG A 270 -4.88 1.74 -36.11
C ARG A 270 -4.58 1.52 -34.64
N PRO A 271 -3.36 1.07 -34.29
CA PRO A 271 -2.94 0.94 -32.90
C PRO A 271 -2.89 2.29 -32.18
N GLY A 272 -3.40 2.33 -30.95
CA GLY A 272 -3.38 3.52 -30.11
C GLY A 272 -3.59 3.17 -28.64
N PRO A 273 -3.58 4.17 -27.76
CA PRO A 273 -3.83 3.97 -26.35
C PRO A 273 -5.30 3.63 -26.08
N THR A 274 -5.54 2.93 -25.00
CA THR A 274 -6.85 2.95 -24.31
C THR A 274 -6.92 4.22 -23.49
N VAL A 275 -7.98 5.01 -23.66
CA VAL A 275 -8.23 6.20 -22.86
C VAL A 275 -9.54 5.99 -22.09
N ILE A 276 -9.52 6.25 -20.78
CA ILE A 276 -10.72 6.28 -19.93
C ILE A 276 -10.99 7.72 -19.53
N MET A 277 -12.24 8.12 -19.55
CA MET A 277 -12.75 9.34 -18.94
C MET A 277 -13.70 8.94 -17.83
N PRO A 278 -13.22 8.86 -16.55
CA PRO A 278 -14.05 8.49 -15.43
C PRO A 278 -15.22 9.47 -15.23
N GLY A 279 -16.43 8.92 -15.04
CA GLY A 279 -17.65 9.72 -14.89
C GLY A 279 -18.08 10.48 -16.16
N GLY A 280 -17.42 10.26 -17.30
CA GLY A 280 -17.73 10.96 -18.56
C GLY A 280 -17.36 12.44 -18.52
N GLY A 281 -18.12 13.27 -19.26
CA GLY A 281 -17.90 14.72 -19.31
C GLY A 281 -18.68 15.42 -20.41
N PRO A 282 -18.64 16.77 -20.45
CA PRO A 282 -19.30 17.55 -21.48
C PRO A 282 -18.69 17.28 -22.87
N ARG A 283 -19.51 17.51 -23.90
CA ARG A 283 -19.20 17.17 -25.29
C ARG A 283 -17.82 17.67 -25.73
N GLU A 284 -17.50 18.92 -25.43
CA GLU A 284 -16.22 19.54 -25.77
C GLU A 284 -15.01 18.83 -25.15
N MET A 285 -15.15 18.36 -23.90
CA MET A 285 -14.08 17.59 -23.22
C MET A 285 -13.94 16.18 -23.80
N VAL A 286 -15.03 15.56 -24.28
CA VAL A 286 -14.99 14.28 -25.00
C VAL A 286 -14.24 14.44 -26.32
N TYR A 287 -14.48 15.53 -27.08
CA TYR A 287 -13.74 15.82 -28.29
C TYR A 287 -12.24 16.07 -28.03
N LEU A 288 -11.92 16.81 -26.97
CA LEU A 288 -10.52 17.01 -26.54
C LEU A 288 -9.85 15.69 -26.12
N ALA A 289 -10.54 14.84 -25.38
CA ALA A 289 -10.05 13.52 -24.99
C ALA A 289 -9.80 12.63 -26.21
N ALA A 290 -10.69 12.64 -27.20
CA ALA A 290 -10.53 11.92 -28.45
C ALA A 290 -9.34 12.46 -29.26
N ALA A 291 -9.15 13.77 -29.34
CA ALA A 291 -8.01 14.41 -30.00
C ALA A 291 -6.67 14.02 -29.31
N ILE A 292 -6.65 13.95 -27.99
CA ILE A 292 -5.51 13.45 -27.24
C ILE A 292 -5.29 11.96 -27.49
N CYS A 293 -6.36 11.14 -27.50
CA CYS A 293 -6.27 9.71 -27.84
C CYS A 293 -5.64 9.51 -29.22
N ALA A 294 -6.08 10.27 -30.22
CA ALA A 294 -5.52 10.27 -31.57
C ALA A 294 -4.02 10.69 -31.56
N GLY A 295 -3.66 11.72 -30.81
CA GLY A 295 -2.27 12.22 -30.73
C GLY A 295 -1.28 11.25 -30.09
N TYR A 296 -1.73 10.35 -29.21
CA TYR A 296 -0.91 9.26 -28.66
C TYR A 296 -0.99 7.96 -29.48
N SER A 297 -1.71 7.96 -30.59
CA SER A 297 -1.71 6.86 -31.56
C SER A 297 -0.68 7.09 -32.66
N LYS A 298 -0.61 6.19 -33.65
CA LYS A 298 0.18 6.39 -34.89
C LYS A 298 -0.62 7.18 -35.95
N ALA A 299 -1.45 8.13 -35.54
CA ALA A 299 -2.24 8.96 -36.44
C ALA A 299 -1.35 10.01 -37.16
N PRO A 300 -1.62 10.34 -38.42
CA PRO A 300 -0.98 11.47 -39.07
C PRO A 300 -1.40 12.79 -38.37
N GLU A 301 -0.45 13.70 -38.21
CA GLU A 301 -0.68 14.96 -37.47
C GLU A 301 -1.67 15.91 -38.17
N THR A 302 -1.72 15.83 -39.49
CA THR A 302 -2.46 16.78 -40.35
C THR A 302 -3.78 16.26 -40.87
N SER A 303 -4.19 15.05 -40.50
CA SER A 303 -5.44 14.45 -40.96
C SER A 303 -6.33 14.01 -39.79
N THR A 304 -7.63 14.05 -40.01
CA THR A 304 -8.56 13.58 -38.99
C THR A 304 -8.44 12.08 -38.75
N THR A 305 -8.60 11.69 -37.50
CA THR A 305 -8.59 10.29 -37.06
C THR A 305 -9.91 9.97 -36.40
N ALA A 306 -10.49 8.83 -36.78
CA ALA A 306 -11.70 8.33 -36.17
C ALA A 306 -11.39 7.70 -34.80
N VAL A 307 -12.15 8.10 -33.78
CA VAL A 307 -12.05 7.60 -32.42
C VAL A 307 -13.44 7.10 -31.98
N GLN A 308 -13.51 5.84 -31.63
CA GLN A 308 -14.72 5.26 -31.04
C GLN A 308 -14.83 5.69 -29.58
N VAL A 309 -16.03 6.06 -29.15
CA VAL A 309 -16.38 6.47 -27.79
C VAL A 309 -17.51 5.57 -27.33
N THR A 310 -17.25 4.77 -26.30
CA THR A 310 -18.24 3.82 -25.74
C THR A 310 -18.40 4.01 -24.24
N GLY A 311 -19.58 3.68 -23.71
CA GLY A 311 -19.89 3.75 -22.28
C GLY A 311 -20.74 4.95 -21.89
N ALA A 312 -21.25 4.99 -20.67
CA ALA A 312 -22.17 5.99 -20.16
C ALA A 312 -23.36 6.29 -21.12
N GLY A 313 -23.90 5.21 -21.72
CA GLY A 313 -25.01 5.31 -22.70
C GLY A 313 -24.60 5.78 -24.11
N ARG A 314 -23.32 5.87 -24.42
CA ARG A 314 -22.79 6.25 -25.73
C ARG A 314 -22.16 5.07 -26.46
N ASP A 315 -22.31 5.07 -27.79
CA ASP A 315 -21.57 4.21 -28.73
C ASP A 315 -21.52 4.95 -30.08
N ASP A 316 -20.61 5.89 -30.19
CA ASP A 316 -20.46 6.74 -31.38
C ASP A 316 -18.99 6.84 -31.81
N THR A 317 -18.77 7.19 -33.06
CA THR A 317 -17.45 7.45 -33.60
C THR A 317 -17.33 8.92 -33.96
N ILE A 318 -16.30 9.58 -33.46
CA ILE A 318 -16.01 10.98 -33.74
C ILE A 318 -14.69 11.13 -34.50
N SER A 319 -14.66 12.05 -35.45
CA SER A 319 -13.44 12.37 -36.21
C SER A 319 -12.81 13.64 -35.66
N VAL A 320 -11.53 13.55 -35.30
CA VAL A 320 -10.79 14.64 -34.63
C VAL A 320 -9.41 14.83 -35.26
N LEU A 321 -8.89 16.04 -35.22
CA LEU A 321 -7.46 16.30 -35.46
C LEU A 321 -6.69 15.91 -34.20
N PRO A 322 -5.53 15.23 -34.31
CA PRO A 322 -4.70 14.85 -33.17
C PRO A 322 -4.18 16.07 -32.39
N VAL A 323 -4.29 16.04 -31.07
CA VAL A 323 -3.54 16.91 -30.16
C VAL A 323 -2.23 16.22 -29.84
N LEU A 324 -1.11 16.81 -30.24
CA LEU A 324 0.21 16.18 -30.10
C LEU A 324 0.62 16.00 -28.63
N PRO A 325 1.46 14.98 -28.32
CA PRO A 325 1.88 14.71 -26.96
C PRO A 325 2.56 15.88 -26.24
N ASN A 326 3.29 16.75 -26.97
CA ASN A 326 3.91 17.96 -26.42
C ASN A 326 2.86 18.99 -25.98
N GLU A 327 1.79 19.17 -26.73
CA GLU A 327 0.67 20.06 -26.38
C GLU A 327 -0.18 19.49 -25.25
N ALA A 328 -0.43 18.17 -25.29
CA ALA A 328 -1.18 17.47 -24.23
C ALA A 328 -0.48 17.50 -22.85
N ARG A 329 0.84 17.75 -22.79
CA ARG A 329 1.61 17.85 -21.54
C ARG A 329 1.07 18.86 -20.55
N ARG A 330 0.46 19.94 -21.02
CA ARG A 330 -0.14 20.99 -20.13
C ARG A 330 -1.25 20.48 -19.24
N PHE A 331 -1.86 19.35 -19.58
CA PHE A 331 -2.94 18.72 -18.81
C PHE A 331 -2.43 17.64 -17.84
N LEU A 332 -1.15 17.26 -17.90
CA LEU A 332 -0.60 16.20 -17.05
C LEU A 332 -0.67 16.57 -15.56
N ILE A 333 -1.17 15.64 -14.77
CA ILE A 333 -1.07 15.68 -13.31
C ILE A 333 0.35 15.24 -12.93
N THR A 334 1.22 16.24 -12.65
CA THR A 334 2.67 16.06 -12.44
C THR A 334 3.12 16.47 -11.05
#